data_f79f4a0f3d4a2683ab309d8cafc535d9
#
_entry.id   f79f4a0f3d4a2683ab309d8cafc535d9
#
_cell.length_a   1.000
_cell.length_b   1.000
_cell.length_c   1.000
_cell.angle_alpha   90.00
_cell.angle_beta   90.00
_cell.angle_gamma   90.00
#
_symmetry.space_group_name_H-M   'P 1'
#
loop_
_entity.id
_entity.type
_entity.pdbx_description
1 polymer ?
#
loop_
_entity_poly.entity_id
_entity_poly.type
_entity_poly.pdbx_seq_one_letter_code
_entity_poly.pdbx_strand_id
1 'polypeptide(L)'
;MAEVFDVVVIGAGPAGYVCAIRAAQLGLKTACVENGSYEGGLGGTCLNWGCIPAKALLESAALAETLKSHGDEMGVRPVEVEYDMGAAVDRSRFISEKLTKGIGFLFKKNEVEHVVGTGRITAPGKVEVTPDEGDPQTLEAKNIVIATGAVMKSFPGFEIDGEKVIGSREALALRSPPERMVVVGAGYVGVEFADVFNAFGVEVTLVEALDSVVPLADAEIGKTLARSFKKRGMTIRTGTKVKSLDRDSSPMILTVETDKGEETIETDVVLMAVGRSPMTEGLGLDAVGVEMNGPWVKIDEWCASSVPGIYAIGDVAGEPMLAHKGSHEGIVAAEKIAGVAEHPMRYDNIPSVGYCHPEVATIGMTEEEAAEAGYEVKVGKYPLTAHGRALTAAHNEGFVKIVADAKYGEVL
;
A
#
# COMPACT_ATOMS: atom_id res chain seq x y z
N MET A 1 -16.27 38.82 -3.87
CA MET A 1 -16.79 37.68 -3.07
C MET A 1 -15.74 36.59 -3.24
N ALA A 2 -15.37 35.92 -2.16
CA ALA A 2 -14.49 34.76 -2.26
C ALA A 2 -15.13 33.71 -3.20
N GLU A 3 -14.32 33.06 -3.98
CA GLU A 3 -14.76 32.05 -4.94
C GLU A 3 -15.13 30.77 -4.18
N VAL A 4 -16.37 30.28 -4.29
CA VAL A 4 -16.86 29.10 -3.60
C VAL A 4 -16.72 27.88 -4.52
N PHE A 5 -16.04 26.85 -4.06
CA PHE A 5 -15.93 25.56 -4.73
C PHE A 5 -17.15 24.67 -4.43
N ASP A 6 -17.51 23.81 -5.36
CA ASP A 6 -18.48 22.75 -5.09
C ASP A 6 -17.84 21.64 -4.26
N VAL A 7 -16.54 21.36 -4.52
CA VAL A 7 -15.76 20.35 -3.81
C VAL A 7 -14.32 20.82 -3.56
N VAL A 8 -13.85 20.70 -2.31
CA VAL A 8 -12.43 20.79 -1.97
C VAL A 8 -11.97 19.42 -1.47
N VAL A 9 -10.98 18.84 -2.15
CA VAL A 9 -10.36 17.57 -1.77
C VAL A 9 -9.04 17.85 -1.05
N ILE A 10 -8.83 17.27 0.14
CA ILE A 10 -7.59 17.43 0.91
C ILE A 10 -6.77 16.14 0.78
N GLY A 11 -5.67 16.22 0.03
CA GLY A 11 -4.80 15.12 -0.34
C GLY A 11 -4.98 14.67 -1.80
N ALA A 12 -3.88 14.53 -2.52
CA ALA A 12 -3.84 14.13 -3.94
C ALA A 12 -3.22 12.74 -4.16
N GLY A 13 -3.37 11.83 -3.19
CA GLY A 13 -3.13 10.40 -3.37
C GLY A 13 -4.17 9.75 -4.30
N PRO A 14 -4.11 8.42 -4.55
CA PRO A 14 -5.02 7.72 -5.48
C PRO A 14 -6.50 7.98 -5.23
N ALA A 15 -6.91 8.05 -3.97
CA ALA A 15 -8.29 8.41 -3.61
C ALA A 15 -8.62 9.85 -4.01
N GLY A 16 -7.77 10.80 -3.62
CA GLY A 16 -8.02 12.23 -3.77
C GLY A 16 -7.96 12.70 -5.22
N TYR A 17 -6.91 12.36 -5.98
CA TYR A 17 -6.83 12.82 -7.37
C TYR A 17 -7.92 12.20 -8.25
N VAL A 18 -8.32 10.94 -8.01
CA VAL A 18 -9.43 10.31 -8.74
C VAL A 18 -10.74 11.00 -8.41
N CYS A 19 -11.00 11.28 -7.11
CA CYS A 19 -12.17 12.02 -6.67
C CYS A 19 -12.24 13.41 -7.31
N ALA A 20 -11.16 14.18 -7.26
CA ALA A 20 -11.11 15.53 -7.81
C ALA A 20 -11.35 15.55 -9.33
N ILE A 21 -10.72 14.64 -10.07
CA ILE A 21 -10.94 14.52 -11.52
C ILE A 21 -12.38 14.12 -11.82
N ARG A 22 -12.94 13.13 -11.09
CA ARG A 22 -14.32 12.68 -11.30
C ARG A 22 -15.33 13.76 -10.99
N ALA A 23 -15.17 14.50 -9.88
CA ALA A 23 -16.02 15.63 -9.52
C ALA A 23 -16.02 16.70 -10.62
N ALA A 24 -14.84 17.07 -11.13
CA ALA A 24 -14.71 18.05 -12.21
C ALA A 24 -15.36 17.55 -13.51
N GLN A 25 -15.20 16.26 -13.87
CA GLN A 25 -15.88 15.65 -15.04
C GLN A 25 -17.40 15.67 -14.94
N LEU A 26 -17.95 15.70 -13.71
CA LEU A 26 -19.37 15.84 -13.44
C LEU A 26 -19.84 17.30 -13.40
N GLY A 27 -18.97 18.25 -13.75
CA GLY A 27 -19.26 19.68 -13.82
C GLY A 27 -19.18 20.41 -12.49
N LEU A 28 -18.62 19.79 -11.45
CA LEU A 28 -18.41 20.43 -10.15
C LEU A 28 -17.12 21.26 -10.17
N LYS A 29 -17.18 22.50 -9.70
CA LYS A 29 -16.01 23.33 -9.50
C LYS A 29 -15.17 22.76 -8.36
N THR A 30 -13.97 22.26 -8.68
CA THR A 30 -13.19 21.44 -7.78
C THR A 30 -11.80 22.03 -7.54
N ALA A 31 -11.38 22.06 -6.28
CA ALA A 31 -9.99 22.26 -5.87
C ALA A 31 -9.43 21.01 -5.19
N CYS A 32 -8.13 20.76 -5.37
CA CYS A 32 -7.41 19.70 -4.68
C CYS A 32 -6.20 20.29 -3.96
N VAL A 33 -6.18 20.16 -2.65
CA VAL A 33 -5.11 20.63 -1.77
C VAL A 33 -4.12 19.50 -1.55
N GLU A 34 -2.83 19.74 -1.83
CA GLU A 34 -1.78 18.77 -1.62
C GLU A 34 -0.54 19.39 -1.00
N ASN A 35 -0.03 18.77 0.04
CA ASN A 35 1.22 19.17 0.65
C ASN A 35 2.41 18.64 -0.17
N GLY A 36 3.10 19.53 -0.88
CA GLY A 36 4.20 19.17 -1.78
C GLY A 36 5.45 18.62 -1.09
N SER A 37 5.61 18.85 0.21
CA SER A 37 6.80 18.47 0.98
C SER A 37 6.71 17.08 1.59
N TYR A 38 5.49 16.61 1.87
CA TYR A 38 5.26 15.33 2.53
C TYR A 38 4.88 14.26 1.49
N GLU A 39 5.56 13.12 1.50
CA GLU A 39 5.24 11.94 0.66
C GLU A 39 5.21 12.17 -0.87
N GLY A 40 5.59 13.37 -1.38
CA GLY A 40 5.90 13.55 -2.80
C GLY A 40 4.86 14.28 -3.66
N GLY A 41 3.85 14.94 -3.10
CA GLY A 41 2.90 15.75 -3.88
C GLY A 41 1.87 14.92 -4.68
N LEU A 42 1.52 15.36 -5.89
CA LEU A 42 0.52 14.70 -6.72
C LEU A 42 0.80 13.21 -6.89
N GLY A 43 -0.22 12.37 -6.65
CA GLY A 43 -0.10 10.92 -6.67
C GLY A 43 0.13 10.28 -5.29
N GLY A 44 0.46 11.10 -4.27
CA GLY A 44 0.65 10.69 -2.88
C GLY A 44 1.67 9.55 -2.73
N THR A 45 1.58 8.84 -1.61
CA THR A 45 2.46 7.70 -1.29
C THR A 45 2.52 6.66 -2.39
N CYS A 46 1.38 6.24 -2.94
CA CYS A 46 1.34 5.12 -3.90
C CYS A 46 2.20 5.37 -5.15
N LEU A 47 2.11 6.56 -5.76
CA LEU A 47 2.86 6.86 -6.97
C LEU A 47 4.31 7.24 -6.67
N ASN A 48 4.56 7.90 -5.56
CA ASN A 48 5.88 8.47 -5.28
C ASN A 48 6.75 7.57 -4.38
N TRP A 49 6.16 6.95 -3.36
CA TRP A 49 6.89 6.25 -2.29
C TRP A 49 6.23 4.94 -1.85
N GLY A 50 5.47 4.29 -2.74
CA GLY A 50 4.73 3.07 -2.45
C GLY A 50 4.60 2.16 -3.66
N CYS A 51 3.36 1.98 -4.14
CA CYS A 51 2.99 0.97 -5.12
C CYS A 51 3.83 1.00 -6.39
N ILE A 52 3.92 2.17 -7.03
CA ILE A 52 4.53 2.27 -8.36
C ILE A 52 6.04 2.02 -8.32
N PRO A 53 6.83 2.71 -7.47
CA PRO A 53 8.26 2.40 -7.40
C PRO A 53 8.54 0.99 -6.90
N ALA A 54 7.73 0.43 -5.98
CA ALA A 54 7.89 -0.96 -5.53
C ALA A 54 7.68 -1.95 -6.69
N LYS A 55 6.61 -1.78 -7.50
CA LYS A 55 6.37 -2.63 -8.67
C LYS A 55 7.47 -2.49 -9.72
N ALA A 56 8.01 -1.28 -9.90
CA ALA A 56 9.15 -1.08 -10.80
C ALA A 56 10.42 -1.83 -10.34
N LEU A 57 10.67 -1.90 -9.01
CA LEU A 57 11.77 -2.68 -8.44
C LEU A 57 11.49 -4.18 -8.52
N LEU A 58 10.25 -4.61 -8.26
CA LEU A 58 9.84 -6.02 -8.37
C LEU A 58 10.02 -6.56 -9.80
N GLU A 59 9.70 -5.79 -10.83
CA GLU A 59 9.97 -6.17 -12.22
C GLU A 59 11.47 -6.35 -12.50
N SER A 60 12.32 -5.51 -11.93
CA SER A 60 13.77 -5.67 -12.03
C SER A 60 14.25 -6.90 -11.27
N ALA A 61 13.69 -7.15 -10.08
CA ALA A 61 13.96 -8.35 -9.27
C ALA A 61 13.52 -9.63 -9.99
N ALA A 62 12.33 -9.63 -10.61
CA ALA A 62 11.82 -10.75 -11.39
C ALA A 62 12.72 -11.13 -12.56
N LEU A 63 13.23 -10.12 -13.28
CA LEU A 63 14.16 -10.34 -14.37
C LEU A 63 15.48 -10.97 -13.85
N ALA A 64 16.01 -10.43 -12.74
CA ALA A 64 17.22 -10.93 -12.11
C ALA A 64 17.07 -12.40 -11.67
N GLU A 65 15.95 -12.71 -10.99
CA GLU A 65 15.63 -14.06 -10.52
C GLU A 65 15.41 -15.04 -11.69
N THR A 66 14.70 -14.61 -12.74
CA THR A 66 14.47 -15.43 -13.94
C THR A 66 15.78 -15.81 -14.61
N LEU A 67 16.69 -14.86 -14.79
CA LEU A 67 18.00 -15.13 -15.38
C LEU A 67 18.83 -16.08 -14.53
N LYS A 68 18.82 -15.90 -13.20
CA LYS A 68 19.55 -16.71 -12.24
C LYS A 68 19.03 -18.15 -12.15
N SER A 69 17.71 -18.31 -12.05
CA SER A 69 17.09 -19.60 -11.73
C SER A 69 16.62 -20.38 -12.95
N HIS A 70 16.29 -19.72 -14.07
CA HIS A 70 15.66 -20.29 -15.25
C HIS A 70 16.38 -19.98 -16.56
N GLY A 71 17.44 -19.16 -16.55
CA GLY A 71 18.16 -18.75 -17.77
C GLY A 71 18.64 -19.94 -18.60
N ASP A 72 19.28 -20.92 -17.97
CA ASP A 72 19.76 -22.12 -18.65
C ASP A 72 18.64 -22.94 -19.28
N GLU A 73 17.55 -23.14 -18.57
CA GLU A 73 16.35 -23.86 -19.04
C GLU A 73 15.72 -23.15 -20.25
N MET A 74 15.69 -21.82 -20.23
CA MET A 74 15.16 -20.98 -21.32
C MET A 74 16.13 -20.81 -22.50
N GLY A 75 17.35 -21.35 -22.39
CA GLY A 75 18.40 -21.21 -23.41
C GLY A 75 19.08 -19.84 -23.40
N VAL A 76 18.87 -19.04 -22.36
CA VAL A 76 19.53 -17.74 -22.16
C VAL A 76 20.64 -17.91 -21.11
N ARG A 77 21.89 -17.89 -21.56
CA ARG A 77 23.05 -18.11 -20.69
C ARG A 77 23.90 -16.86 -20.62
N PRO A 78 23.63 -15.97 -19.69
CA PRO A 78 24.47 -14.79 -19.50
C PRO A 78 25.86 -15.23 -19.03
N VAL A 79 26.91 -14.62 -19.56
CA VAL A 79 28.29 -14.90 -19.13
C VAL A 79 28.55 -14.30 -17.77
N GLU A 80 27.98 -13.12 -17.52
CA GLU A 80 28.05 -12.37 -16.28
C GLU A 80 26.78 -11.54 -16.15
N VAL A 81 26.21 -11.49 -14.95
CA VAL A 81 25.06 -10.63 -14.62
C VAL A 81 25.46 -9.73 -13.47
N GLU A 82 25.52 -8.43 -13.74
CA GLU A 82 25.72 -7.41 -12.71
C GLU A 82 24.37 -6.85 -12.28
N TYR A 83 24.17 -6.73 -10.98
CA TYR A 83 22.96 -6.17 -10.38
C TYR A 83 23.24 -4.74 -9.93
N ASP A 84 22.67 -3.76 -10.62
CA ASP A 84 22.77 -2.34 -10.28
C ASP A 84 21.46 -1.85 -9.65
N MET A 85 21.40 -1.88 -8.31
CA MET A 85 20.24 -1.38 -7.55
C MET A 85 20.03 0.12 -7.77
N GLY A 86 21.12 0.88 -7.95
CA GLY A 86 21.05 2.32 -8.24
C GLY A 86 20.31 2.61 -9.53
N ALA A 87 20.62 1.87 -10.61
CA ALA A 87 19.91 1.98 -11.89
C ALA A 87 18.46 1.54 -11.79
N ALA A 88 18.14 0.48 -11.02
CA ALA A 88 16.76 0.06 -10.77
C ALA A 88 15.96 1.13 -10.01
N VAL A 89 16.57 1.78 -9.01
CA VAL A 89 15.98 2.91 -8.28
C VAL A 89 15.75 4.09 -9.24
N ASP A 90 16.71 4.47 -10.08
CA ASP A 90 16.55 5.57 -11.04
C ASP A 90 15.39 5.30 -12.01
N ARG A 91 15.28 4.07 -12.52
CA ARG A 91 14.13 3.65 -13.34
C ARG A 91 12.82 3.81 -12.58
N SER A 92 12.76 3.41 -11.32
CA SER A 92 11.55 3.52 -10.50
C SER A 92 11.13 4.98 -10.30
N ARG A 93 12.09 5.87 -10.04
CA ARG A 93 11.86 7.32 -9.91
C ARG A 93 11.36 7.95 -11.19
N PHE A 94 11.97 7.60 -12.33
CA PHE A 94 11.53 8.06 -13.66
C PHE A 94 10.07 7.69 -13.95
N ILE A 95 9.66 6.45 -13.61
CA ILE A 95 8.27 5.99 -13.79
C ILE A 95 7.31 6.79 -12.88
N SER A 96 7.66 6.97 -11.61
CA SER A 96 6.89 7.77 -10.65
C SER A 96 6.69 9.20 -11.15
N GLU A 97 7.76 9.86 -11.56
CA GLU A 97 7.73 11.24 -12.09
C GLU A 97 6.83 11.35 -13.34
N LYS A 98 6.94 10.39 -14.25
CA LYS A 98 6.09 10.37 -15.46
C LYS A 98 4.61 10.30 -15.13
N LEU A 99 4.22 9.47 -14.15
CA LEU A 99 2.83 9.33 -13.73
C LEU A 99 2.33 10.56 -12.97
N THR A 100 3.16 11.13 -12.10
CA THR A 100 2.83 12.37 -11.37
C THR A 100 2.59 13.54 -12.32
N LYS A 101 3.43 13.69 -13.35
CA LYS A 101 3.21 14.67 -14.43
C LYS A 101 1.91 14.41 -15.19
N GLY A 102 1.53 13.13 -15.35
CA GLY A 102 0.26 12.74 -15.94
C GLY A 102 -0.95 13.22 -15.13
N ILE A 103 -0.88 13.16 -13.80
CA ILE A 103 -1.95 13.69 -12.92
C ILE A 103 -2.05 15.21 -13.08
N GLY A 104 -0.94 15.93 -13.07
CA GLY A 104 -0.93 17.38 -13.31
C GLY A 104 -1.56 17.77 -14.64
N PHE A 105 -1.30 16.99 -15.70
CA PHE A 105 -1.97 17.17 -17.00
C PHE A 105 -3.49 16.92 -16.91
N LEU A 106 -3.92 15.88 -16.19
CA LEU A 106 -5.34 15.58 -16.00
C LEU A 106 -6.05 16.64 -15.17
N PHE A 107 -5.41 17.20 -14.14
CA PHE A 107 -5.95 18.33 -13.38
C PHE A 107 -6.18 19.52 -14.28
N LYS A 108 -5.15 19.92 -15.06
CA LYS A 108 -5.29 21.01 -16.03
C LYS A 108 -6.37 20.77 -17.07
N LYS A 109 -6.46 19.54 -17.62
CA LYS A 109 -7.44 19.18 -18.64
C LYS A 109 -8.90 19.25 -18.12
N ASN A 110 -9.11 18.91 -16.84
CA ASN A 110 -10.44 18.88 -16.22
C ASN A 110 -10.70 20.14 -15.35
N GLU A 111 -9.85 21.15 -15.44
CA GLU A 111 -10.00 22.43 -14.70
C GLU A 111 -10.05 22.23 -13.17
N VAL A 112 -9.35 21.23 -12.65
CA VAL A 112 -9.15 21.07 -11.20
C VAL A 112 -8.10 22.04 -10.71
N GLU A 113 -8.46 22.92 -9.77
CA GLU A 113 -7.52 23.84 -9.14
C GLU A 113 -6.57 23.08 -8.19
N HIS A 114 -5.28 23.08 -8.49
CA HIS A 114 -4.27 22.48 -7.63
C HIS A 114 -3.72 23.52 -6.67
N VAL A 115 -3.99 23.34 -5.38
CA VAL A 115 -3.54 24.25 -4.32
C VAL A 115 -2.47 23.56 -3.49
N VAL A 116 -1.26 24.10 -3.48
CA VAL A 116 -0.12 23.53 -2.73
C VAL A 116 -0.13 24.06 -1.30
N GLY A 117 -0.11 23.14 -0.33
CA GLY A 117 -0.07 23.45 1.09
C GLY A 117 -0.77 22.42 1.96
N THR A 118 -0.68 22.60 3.26
CA THR A 118 -1.34 21.75 4.26
C THR A 118 -2.76 22.23 4.51
N GLY A 119 -3.74 21.38 4.20
CA GLY A 119 -5.16 21.68 4.39
C GLY A 119 -5.65 21.35 5.79
N ARG A 120 -6.42 22.24 6.41
CA ARG A 120 -7.09 22.09 7.70
C ARG A 120 -8.53 22.54 7.61
N ILE A 121 -9.46 21.75 8.13
CA ILE A 121 -10.86 22.13 8.22
C ILE A 121 -11.06 23.03 9.45
N THR A 122 -11.45 24.28 9.23
CA THR A 122 -11.65 25.26 10.33
C THR A 122 -13.10 25.43 10.71
N ALA A 123 -14.02 25.14 9.79
CA ALA A 123 -15.46 25.10 9.99
C ALA A 123 -16.10 24.26 8.86
N PRO A 124 -17.37 23.82 8.99
CA PRO A 124 -18.10 23.25 7.86
C PRO A 124 -18.05 24.19 6.65
N GLY A 125 -17.60 23.68 5.50
CA GLY A 125 -17.44 24.46 4.29
C GLY A 125 -16.21 25.39 4.23
N LYS A 126 -15.25 25.29 5.17
CA LYS A 126 -14.04 26.11 5.17
C LYS A 126 -12.79 25.27 5.37
N VAL A 127 -11.86 25.39 4.42
CA VAL A 127 -10.54 24.77 4.47
C VAL A 127 -9.49 25.88 4.48
N GLU A 128 -8.71 25.96 5.55
CA GLU A 128 -7.50 26.76 5.61
C GLU A 128 -6.36 25.99 4.97
N VAL A 129 -5.65 26.60 4.05
CA VAL A 129 -4.47 26.01 3.41
C VAL A 129 -3.27 26.85 3.79
N THR A 130 -2.33 26.20 4.48
CA THR A 130 -1.03 26.78 4.86
C THR A 130 0.03 26.31 3.88
N PRO A 131 0.54 27.18 2.99
CA PRO A 131 1.65 26.84 2.10
C PRO A 131 2.97 26.74 2.86
N ASP A 132 3.99 26.12 2.27
CA ASP A 132 5.33 26.06 2.85
C ASP A 132 5.97 27.47 2.91
N GLU A 133 5.63 28.34 1.96
CA GLU A 133 6.07 29.74 1.88
C GLU A 133 4.86 30.65 1.56
N GLY A 134 4.72 31.75 2.30
CA GLY A 134 3.64 32.73 2.11
C GLY A 134 2.58 32.69 3.21
N ASP A 135 1.50 33.44 3.00
CA ASP A 135 0.41 33.54 3.97
C ASP A 135 -0.64 32.44 3.76
N PRO A 136 -1.28 31.94 4.85
CA PRO A 136 -2.41 31.02 4.75
C PRO A 136 -3.56 31.63 3.96
N GLN A 137 -4.26 30.79 3.20
CA GLN A 137 -5.49 31.15 2.49
C GLN A 137 -6.66 30.27 2.93
N THR A 138 -7.88 30.81 2.83
CA THR A 138 -9.08 30.05 3.13
C THR A 138 -9.84 29.76 1.84
N LEU A 139 -10.13 28.49 1.59
CA LEU A 139 -11.01 28.02 0.52
C LEU A 139 -12.41 27.81 1.11
N GLU A 140 -13.43 28.35 0.44
CA GLU A 140 -14.83 28.07 0.76
C GLU A 140 -15.38 26.99 -0.17
N ALA A 141 -16.05 25.97 0.40
CA ALA A 141 -16.54 24.80 -0.33
C ALA A 141 -17.94 24.38 0.15
N LYS A 142 -18.77 23.88 -0.76
CA LYS A 142 -20.03 23.23 -0.40
C LYS A 142 -19.78 21.84 0.21
N ASN A 143 -18.75 21.15 -0.29
CA ASN A 143 -18.36 19.82 0.19
C ASN A 143 -16.84 19.74 0.36
N ILE A 144 -16.39 19.03 1.40
CA ILE A 144 -14.98 18.77 1.71
C ILE A 144 -14.78 17.26 1.68
N VAL A 145 -13.75 16.80 0.97
CA VAL A 145 -13.38 15.38 0.92
C VAL A 145 -12.00 15.21 1.53
N ILE A 146 -11.91 14.45 2.62
CA ILE A 146 -10.67 14.12 3.32
C ILE A 146 -10.05 12.90 2.64
N ALA A 147 -8.86 13.05 2.06
CA ALA A 147 -8.12 12.02 1.34
C ALA A 147 -6.64 12.00 1.71
N THR A 148 -6.34 12.30 2.98
CA THR A 148 -4.97 12.52 3.49
C THR A 148 -4.14 11.24 3.61
N GLY A 149 -4.77 10.06 3.47
CA GLY A 149 -4.06 8.78 3.45
C GLY A 149 -3.53 8.33 4.80
N ALA A 150 -2.36 7.69 4.80
CA ALA A 150 -1.75 7.09 5.97
C ALA A 150 -0.22 7.17 5.92
N VAL A 151 0.43 7.08 7.09
CA VAL A 151 1.90 7.05 7.25
C VAL A 151 2.37 5.71 7.80
N MET A 152 3.65 5.40 7.62
CA MET A 152 4.27 4.19 8.16
C MET A 152 4.20 4.17 9.68
N LYS A 153 3.91 2.99 10.24
CA LYS A 153 4.01 2.73 11.66
C LYS A 153 5.43 2.37 12.06
N SER A 154 5.85 2.88 13.20
CA SER A 154 6.95 2.37 14.00
C SER A 154 6.50 2.25 15.46
N PHE A 155 7.35 1.71 16.32
CA PHE A 155 7.07 1.59 17.75
C PHE A 155 8.35 1.86 18.56
N PRO A 156 8.23 2.13 19.87
CA PRO A 156 9.37 2.50 20.72
C PRO A 156 10.54 1.51 20.61
N GLY A 157 11.74 2.04 20.38
CA GLY A 157 12.97 1.27 20.15
C GLY A 157 13.23 0.90 18.68
N PHE A 158 12.25 1.13 17.80
CA PHE A 158 12.33 0.87 16.36
C PHE A 158 11.90 2.10 15.53
N GLU A 159 12.15 3.30 16.06
CA GLU A 159 11.91 4.54 15.33
C GLU A 159 12.71 4.55 14.04
N ILE A 160 12.06 4.94 12.97
CA ILE A 160 12.68 5.07 11.63
C ILE A 160 13.64 6.25 11.69
N ASP A 161 14.95 5.98 11.51
CA ASP A 161 16.02 6.98 11.49
C ASP A 161 16.52 7.29 10.07
N GLY A 162 16.07 6.51 9.09
CA GLY A 162 16.42 6.67 7.69
C GLY A 162 17.74 6.00 7.26
N GLU A 163 18.49 5.39 8.18
CA GLU A 163 19.78 4.75 7.92
C GLU A 163 19.82 3.30 8.41
N LYS A 164 19.68 3.07 9.71
CA LYS A 164 19.75 1.74 10.36
C LYS A 164 18.37 1.09 10.48
N VAL A 165 17.37 1.89 10.81
CA VAL A 165 15.96 1.50 10.81
C VAL A 165 15.25 2.33 9.75
N ILE A 166 14.78 1.68 8.72
CA ILE A 166 14.18 2.31 7.55
C ILE A 166 12.71 1.93 7.38
N GLY A 167 11.95 2.80 6.73
CA GLY A 167 10.61 2.51 6.24
C GLY A 167 10.60 2.22 4.75
N SER A 168 9.40 2.10 4.17
CA SER A 168 9.24 1.82 2.74
C SER A 168 9.83 2.93 1.85
N ARG A 169 9.78 4.18 2.31
CA ARG A 169 10.31 5.33 1.55
C ARG A 169 11.83 5.23 1.35
N GLU A 170 12.56 5.00 2.43
CA GLU A 170 14.01 4.86 2.42
C GLU A 170 14.42 3.59 1.66
N ALA A 171 13.69 2.50 1.85
CA ALA A 171 13.91 1.25 1.13
C ALA A 171 13.77 1.43 -0.40
N LEU A 172 12.79 2.20 -0.87
CA LEU A 172 12.60 2.52 -2.29
C LEU A 172 13.67 3.46 -2.87
N ALA A 173 14.41 4.14 -2.00
CA ALA A 173 15.50 5.04 -2.40
C ALA A 173 16.89 4.43 -2.17
N LEU A 174 16.98 3.21 -1.62
CA LEU A 174 18.23 2.57 -1.24
C LEU A 174 18.99 2.11 -2.49
N ARG A 175 20.08 2.83 -2.80
CA ARG A 175 20.87 2.62 -4.02
C ARG A 175 21.96 1.56 -3.87
N SER A 176 22.39 1.33 -2.64
CA SER A 176 23.42 0.34 -2.29
C SER A 176 22.81 -0.63 -1.28
N PRO A 177 22.44 -1.84 -1.69
CA PRO A 177 21.84 -2.81 -0.79
C PRO A 177 22.84 -3.21 0.31
N PRO A 178 22.37 -3.45 1.56
CA PRO A 178 23.21 -3.96 2.63
C PRO A 178 23.57 -5.43 2.38
N GLU A 179 24.51 -5.97 3.16
CA GLU A 179 24.78 -7.41 3.13
C GLU A 179 23.61 -8.20 3.76
N ARG A 180 23.09 -7.72 4.92
CA ARG A 180 22.03 -8.37 5.69
C ARG A 180 20.89 -7.39 6.00
N MET A 181 19.67 -7.84 5.81
CA MET A 181 18.47 -7.05 6.13
C MET A 181 17.46 -7.90 6.88
N VAL A 182 16.96 -7.36 8.00
CA VAL A 182 15.77 -7.90 8.66
C VAL A 182 14.57 -7.07 8.23
N VAL A 183 13.55 -7.73 7.68
CA VAL A 183 12.24 -7.13 7.37
C VAL A 183 11.28 -7.50 8.50
N VAL A 184 10.76 -6.52 9.20
CA VAL A 184 9.80 -6.70 10.31
C VAL A 184 8.39 -6.47 9.80
N GLY A 185 7.58 -7.53 9.82
CA GLY A 185 6.23 -7.60 9.24
C GLY A 185 6.21 -8.32 7.90
N ALA A 186 5.46 -9.41 7.80
CA ALA A 186 5.32 -10.24 6.61
C ALA A 186 3.96 -10.05 5.90
N GLY A 187 3.34 -8.86 6.01
CA GLY A 187 2.24 -8.44 5.15
C GLY A 187 2.72 -8.18 3.71
N TYR A 188 1.82 -7.77 2.83
CA TYR A 188 2.12 -7.55 1.39
C TYR A 188 3.35 -6.65 1.16
N VAL A 189 3.49 -5.56 1.92
CA VAL A 189 4.65 -4.66 1.80
C VAL A 189 5.95 -5.36 2.18
N GLY A 190 5.96 -6.09 3.30
CA GLY A 190 7.15 -6.78 3.79
C GLY A 190 7.63 -7.88 2.83
N VAL A 191 6.70 -8.70 2.31
CA VAL A 191 7.08 -9.77 1.36
C VAL A 191 7.56 -9.23 0.02
N GLU A 192 7.01 -8.10 -0.47
CA GLU A 192 7.47 -7.44 -1.69
C GLU A 192 8.91 -6.93 -1.53
N PHE A 193 9.23 -6.24 -0.42
CA PHE A 193 10.61 -5.79 -0.17
C PHE A 193 11.57 -6.95 0.06
N ALA A 194 11.14 -7.99 0.81
CA ALA A 194 11.94 -9.19 0.99
C ALA A 194 12.33 -9.83 -0.35
N ASP A 195 11.38 -9.90 -1.28
CA ASP A 195 11.60 -10.40 -2.64
C ASP A 195 12.59 -9.53 -3.42
N VAL A 196 12.40 -8.21 -3.45
CA VAL A 196 13.29 -7.28 -4.14
C VAL A 196 14.71 -7.41 -3.61
N PHE A 197 14.93 -7.26 -2.31
CA PHE A 197 16.29 -7.25 -1.76
C PHE A 197 16.98 -8.60 -1.87
N ASN A 198 16.25 -9.72 -1.71
CA ASN A 198 16.81 -11.05 -1.93
C ASN A 198 17.26 -11.26 -3.37
N ALA A 199 16.48 -10.81 -4.35
CA ALA A 199 16.84 -10.92 -5.77
C ALA A 199 18.13 -10.12 -6.11
N PHE A 200 18.36 -9.01 -5.40
CA PHE A 200 19.58 -8.20 -5.52
C PHE A 200 20.73 -8.67 -4.60
N GLY A 201 20.61 -9.87 -4.02
CA GLY A 201 21.72 -10.54 -3.32
C GLY A 201 21.84 -10.25 -1.83
N VAL A 202 20.87 -9.57 -1.23
CA VAL A 202 20.83 -9.32 0.22
C VAL A 202 20.43 -10.60 0.96
N GLU A 203 21.10 -10.91 2.06
CA GLU A 203 20.67 -11.93 3.00
C GLU A 203 19.46 -11.40 3.79
N VAL A 204 18.25 -11.90 3.45
CA VAL A 204 16.99 -11.42 4.01
C VAL A 204 16.47 -12.36 5.09
N THR A 205 16.21 -11.81 6.29
CA THR A 205 15.41 -12.44 7.33
C THR A 205 14.07 -11.72 7.46
N LEU A 206 12.96 -12.41 7.21
CA LEU A 206 11.60 -11.91 7.35
C LEU A 206 11.04 -12.35 8.71
N VAL A 207 10.68 -11.39 9.57
CA VAL A 207 10.15 -11.62 10.93
C VAL A 207 8.70 -11.20 10.99
N GLU A 208 7.82 -12.11 11.45
CA GLU A 208 6.39 -11.89 11.58
C GLU A 208 5.89 -12.36 12.94
N ALA A 209 5.13 -11.51 13.62
CA ALA A 209 4.57 -11.83 14.94
C ALA A 209 3.44 -12.86 14.87
N LEU A 210 2.72 -12.92 13.75
CA LEU A 210 1.68 -13.90 13.51
C LEU A 210 2.27 -15.20 12.94
N ASP A 211 1.46 -16.24 12.87
CA ASP A 211 1.92 -17.61 12.53
C ASP A 211 2.12 -17.85 11.03
N SER A 212 1.79 -16.86 10.19
CA SER A 212 1.88 -16.99 8.72
C SER A 212 2.46 -15.74 8.06
N VAL A 213 3.14 -15.90 6.93
CA VAL A 213 3.36 -14.78 6.01
C VAL A 213 2.04 -14.44 5.31
N VAL A 214 1.87 -13.19 4.89
CA VAL A 214 0.62 -12.63 4.36
C VAL A 214 -0.61 -13.08 5.18
N PRO A 215 -0.63 -12.78 6.48
CA PRO A 215 -1.56 -13.39 7.44
C PRO A 215 -3.04 -13.08 7.17
N LEU A 216 -3.34 -12.09 6.34
CA LEU A 216 -4.69 -11.74 5.90
C LEU A 216 -5.14 -12.53 4.66
N ALA A 217 -4.27 -13.34 4.06
CA ALA A 217 -4.61 -14.22 2.96
C ALA A 217 -4.96 -15.62 3.46
N ASP A 218 -5.53 -16.45 2.59
CA ASP A 218 -5.78 -17.86 2.89
C ASP A 218 -4.51 -18.58 3.39
N ALA A 219 -4.64 -19.42 4.42
CA ALA A 219 -3.51 -20.07 5.09
C ALA A 219 -2.65 -20.92 4.14
N GLU A 220 -3.21 -21.49 3.07
CA GLU A 220 -2.44 -22.24 2.07
C GLU A 220 -1.56 -21.33 1.21
N ILE A 221 -2.01 -20.10 0.95
CA ILE A 221 -1.24 -19.08 0.26
C ILE A 221 0.00 -18.73 1.08
N GLY A 222 -0.17 -18.41 2.36
CA GLY A 222 0.94 -18.09 3.25
C GLY A 222 1.98 -19.21 3.34
N LYS A 223 1.52 -20.47 3.48
CA LYS A 223 2.41 -21.65 3.49
C LYS A 223 3.17 -21.83 2.17
N THR A 224 2.51 -21.58 1.04
CA THR A 224 3.12 -21.73 -0.29
C THR A 224 4.17 -20.66 -0.53
N LEU A 225 3.84 -19.41 -0.22
CA LEU A 225 4.78 -18.28 -0.35
C LEU A 225 6.01 -18.46 0.56
N ALA A 226 5.81 -18.82 1.83
CA ALA A 226 6.91 -19.09 2.75
C ALA A 226 7.85 -20.20 2.26
N ARG A 227 7.30 -21.25 1.62
CA ARG A 227 8.09 -22.32 1.03
C ARG A 227 8.92 -21.82 -0.15
N SER A 228 8.33 -21.02 -1.03
CA SER A 228 9.04 -20.45 -2.19
C SER A 228 10.17 -19.54 -1.73
N PHE A 229 9.93 -18.67 -0.76
CA PHE A 229 10.95 -17.77 -0.20
C PHE A 229 12.11 -18.53 0.45
N LYS A 230 11.81 -19.57 1.25
CA LYS A 230 12.86 -20.43 1.83
C LYS A 230 13.70 -21.14 0.77
N LYS A 231 13.08 -21.61 -0.32
CA LYS A 231 13.79 -22.23 -1.46
C LYS A 231 14.75 -21.26 -2.13
N ARG A 232 14.43 -19.97 -2.13
CA ARG A 232 15.28 -18.88 -2.66
C ARG A 232 16.31 -18.36 -1.64
N GLY A 233 16.45 -19.00 -0.48
CA GLY A 233 17.46 -18.70 0.53
C GLY A 233 17.07 -17.70 1.61
N MET A 234 15.83 -17.20 1.61
CA MET A 234 15.38 -16.30 2.67
C MET A 234 15.11 -17.04 3.98
N THR A 235 15.45 -16.44 5.10
CA THR A 235 15.06 -16.90 6.43
C THR A 235 13.69 -16.35 6.80
N ILE A 236 12.73 -17.24 7.10
CA ILE A 236 11.35 -16.87 7.48
C ILE A 236 11.10 -17.26 8.92
N ARG A 237 10.76 -16.28 9.75
CA ARG A 237 10.46 -16.42 11.17
C ARG A 237 9.06 -15.89 11.47
N THR A 238 8.08 -16.78 11.47
CA THR A 238 6.70 -16.50 11.91
C THR A 238 6.55 -16.82 13.40
N GLY A 239 5.48 -16.35 14.06
CA GLY A 239 5.30 -16.48 15.51
C GLY A 239 6.43 -15.81 16.31
N THR A 240 7.09 -14.80 15.74
CA THR A 240 8.32 -14.22 16.26
C THR A 240 8.14 -12.71 16.44
N LYS A 241 8.26 -12.22 17.67
CA LYS A 241 8.13 -10.81 18.02
C LYS A 241 9.49 -10.15 18.17
N VAL A 242 9.67 -8.98 17.56
CA VAL A 242 10.86 -8.16 17.82
C VAL A 242 10.77 -7.51 19.21
N LYS A 243 11.86 -7.50 19.96
CA LYS A 243 11.91 -7.06 21.35
C LYS A 243 12.79 -5.84 21.54
N SER A 244 14.01 -5.88 21.05
CA SER A 244 14.97 -4.77 21.14
C SER A 244 15.99 -4.82 20.03
N LEU A 245 16.59 -3.66 19.72
CA LEU A 245 17.64 -3.51 18.73
C LEU A 245 18.85 -2.81 19.37
N ASP A 246 19.99 -3.49 19.40
CA ASP A 246 21.27 -2.86 19.71
C ASP A 246 21.81 -2.24 18.42
N ARG A 247 21.68 -0.90 18.34
CA ARG A 247 22.13 -0.11 17.19
C ARG A 247 23.61 0.24 17.24
N ASP A 248 24.27 0.06 18.39
CA ASP A 248 25.67 0.46 18.58
C ASP A 248 26.64 -0.63 18.15
N SER A 249 26.21 -1.89 18.11
CA SER A 249 27.02 -2.99 17.56
C SER A 249 27.09 -2.95 16.02
N SER A 250 28.14 -3.56 15.45
CA SER A 250 28.34 -3.68 14.02
C SER A 250 28.82 -5.10 13.70
N PRO A 251 27.93 -5.95 13.11
CA PRO A 251 26.53 -5.71 12.76
C PRO A 251 25.64 -5.39 13.97
N MET A 252 24.47 -4.76 13.71
CA MET A 252 23.45 -4.56 14.76
C MET A 252 22.91 -5.91 15.23
N ILE A 253 22.46 -5.95 16.48
CA ILE A 253 21.87 -7.16 17.08
C ILE A 253 20.40 -6.92 17.36
N LEU A 254 19.55 -7.59 16.60
CA LEU A 254 18.11 -7.63 16.84
C LEU A 254 17.78 -8.79 17.80
N THR A 255 17.18 -8.50 18.94
CA THR A 255 16.63 -9.50 19.85
C THR A 255 15.18 -9.77 19.48
N VAL A 256 14.83 -11.03 19.30
CA VAL A 256 13.48 -11.51 19.01
C VAL A 256 13.01 -12.50 20.09
N GLU A 257 11.70 -12.58 20.28
CA GLU A 257 11.05 -13.50 21.19
C GLU A 257 10.23 -14.54 20.40
N THR A 258 10.46 -15.81 20.69
CA THR A 258 9.76 -16.96 20.12
C THR A 258 9.13 -17.78 21.25
N ASP A 259 8.36 -18.82 20.90
CA ASP A 259 7.82 -19.81 21.84
C ASP A 259 8.92 -20.57 22.64
N LYS A 260 10.17 -20.56 22.14
CA LYS A 260 11.34 -21.23 22.76
C LYS A 260 12.20 -20.29 23.59
N GLY A 261 11.88 -18.98 23.61
CA GLY A 261 12.62 -17.97 24.31
C GLY A 261 13.22 -16.91 23.39
N GLU A 262 14.18 -16.14 23.93
CA GLU A 262 14.84 -15.08 23.19
C GLU A 262 15.96 -15.63 22.29
N GLU A 263 16.03 -15.09 21.09
CA GLU A 263 17.08 -15.34 20.12
C GLU A 263 17.62 -14.01 19.58
N THR A 264 18.81 -14.02 18.99
CA THR A 264 19.38 -12.83 18.35
C THR A 264 19.59 -13.03 16.86
N ILE A 265 19.48 -11.95 16.09
CA ILE A 265 19.69 -11.90 14.63
C ILE A 265 20.65 -10.75 14.35
N GLU A 266 21.74 -11.02 13.65
CA GLU A 266 22.64 -9.99 13.13
C GLU A 266 22.03 -9.34 11.90
N THR A 267 22.15 -8.01 11.78
CA THR A 267 21.62 -7.26 10.62
C THR A 267 22.36 -5.95 10.42
N ASP A 268 22.42 -5.48 9.19
CA ASP A 268 22.96 -4.16 8.85
C ASP A 268 21.86 -3.11 8.73
N VAL A 269 20.63 -3.53 8.35
CA VAL A 269 19.46 -2.66 8.23
C VAL A 269 18.21 -3.40 8.73
N VAL A 270 17.35 -2.69 9.44
CA VAL A 270 16.01 -3.16 9.81
C VAL A 270 14.97 -2.38 9.02
N LEU A 271 14.19 -3.07 8.20
CA LEU A 271 13.06 -2.48 7.46
C LEU A 271 11.76 -2.70 8.23
N MET A 272 11.10 -1.62 8.61
CA MET A 272 9.80 -1.65 9.29
C MET A 272 8.66 -1.73 8.27
N ALA A 273 7.92 -2.85 8.28
CA ALA A 273 6.77 -3.11 7.42
C ALA A 273 5.53 -3.54 8.22
N VAL A 274 5.34 -2.97 9.43
CA VAL A 274 4.33 -3.34 10.42
C VAL A 274 2.98 -2.63 10.24
N GLY A 275 2.74 -2.09 9.07
CA GLY A 275 1.49 -1.42 8.72
C GLY A 275 1.59 0.11 8.70
N ARG A 276 0.43 0.76 8.61
CA ARG A 276 0.29 2.20 8.46
C ARG A 276 -0.70 2.77 9.48
N SER A 277 -0.61 4.06 9.76
CA SER A 277 -1.56 4.81 10.58
C SER A 277 -2.21 5.91 9.76
N PRO A 278 -3.54 6.12 9.86
CA PRO A 278 -4.22 7.16 9.11
C PRO A 278 -3.72 8.56 9.50
N MET A 279 -3.66 9.47 8.53
CA MET A 279 -3.28 10.88 8.74
C MET A 279 -4.52 11.69 9.09
N THR A 280 -4.90 11.71 10.34
CA THR A 280 -6.05 12.46 10.88
C THR A 280 -5.62 13.64 11.75
N GLU A 281 -4.36 13.66 12.18
CA GLU A 281 -3.82 14.70 13.06
C GLU A 281 -3.69 16.05 12.31
N GLY A 282 -4.02 17.14 13.00
CA GLY A 282 -3.92 18.50 12.44
C GLY A 282 -5.05 18.89 11.49
N LEU A 283 -5.93 17.98 11.09
CA LEU A 283 -7.02 18.25 10.14
C LEU A 283 -8.19 19.10 10.70
N GLY A 284 -8.27 19.27 12.03
CA GLY A 284 -9.35 20.03 12.68
C GLY A 284 -10.66 19.25 12.81
N LEU A 285 -10.64 17.91 12.76
CA LEU A 285 -11.83 17.06 12.78
C LEU A 285 -12.69 17.25 14.03
N ASP A 286 -12.06 17.32 15.20
CA ASP A 286 -12.75 17.53 16.49
C ASP A 286 -13.49 18.87 16.51
N ALA A 287 -12.89 19.92 15.94
CA ALA A 287 -13.48 21.26 15.92
C ALA A 287 -14.78 21.33 15.10
N VAL A 288 -14.97 20.44 14.13
CA VAL A 288 -16.16 20.37 13.28
C VAL A 288 -17.08 19.20 13.64
N GLY A 289 -16.72 18.38 14.63
CA GLY A 289 -17.57 17.31 15.15
C GLY A 289 -17.61 16.04 14.28
N VAL A 290 -16.57 15.78 13.51
CA VAL A 290 -16.45 14.53 12.74
C VAL A 290 -16.22 13.34 13.69
N GLU A 291 -17.08 12.32 13.60
CA GLU A 291 -16.94 11.11 14.39
C GLU A 291 -15.80 10.23 13.86
N MET A 292 -15.09 9.59 14.79
CA MET A 292 -13.99 8.67 14.51
C MET A 292 -14.41 7.23 14.78
N ASN A 293 -13.82 6.29 14.02
CA ASN A 293 -13.87 4.85 14.28
C ASN A 293 -12.43 4.38 14.60
N GLY A 294 -12.10 4.36 15.89
CA GLY A 294 -10.70 4.19 16.31
C GLY A 294 -9.83 5.33 15.77
N PRO A 295 -8.76 5.04 15.01
CA PRO A 295 -7.90 6.07 14.43
C PRO A 295 -8.44 6.64 13.09
N TRP A 296 -9.45 6.03 12.48
CA TRP A 296 -9.99 6.40 11.18
C TRP A 296 -11.19 7.34 11.28
N VAL A 297 -11.42 8.12 10.23
CA VAL A 297 -12.67 8.85 10.06
C VAL A 297 -13.80 7.87 9.83
N LYS A 298 -14.88 7.98 10.65
CA LYS A 298 -16.08 7.15 10.48
C LYS A 298 -16.88 7.63 9.27
N ILE A 299 -17.20 6.71 8.37
CA ILE A 299 -17.99 6.96 7.15
C ILE A 299 -19.15 5.97 7.01
N ASP A 300 -20.11 6.33 6.18
CA ASP A 300 -21.17 5.43 5.68
C ASP A 300 -20.75 4.77 4.34
N GLU A 301 -21.64 3.99 3.75
CA GLU A 301 -21.42 3.30 2.46
C GLU A 301 -21.27 4.25 1.26
N TRP A 302 -21.56 5.54 1.44
CA TRP A 302 -21.38 6.61 0.45
C TRP A 302 -20.14 7.47 0.72
N CYS A 303 -19.30 7.04 1.64
CA CYS A 303 -18.12 7.76 2.12
C CYS A 303 -18.43 9.09 2.84
N ALA A 304 -19.70 9.33 3.24
CA ALA A 304 -20.08 10.50 4.00
C ALA A 304 -19.70 10.33 5.49
N SER A 305 -19.16 11.39 6.09
CA SER A 305 -18.90 11.43 7.53
C SER A 305 -20.18 11.74 8.33
N SER A 306 -20.06 11.81 9.65
CA SER A 306 -21.16 12.24 10.54
C SER A 306 -21.59 13.71 10.34
N VAL A 307 -20.79 14.51 9.63
CA VAL A 307 -21.03 15.94 9.39
C VAL A 307 -21.44 16.17 7.95
N PRO A 308 -22.65 16.73 7.71
CA PRO A 308 -23.13 17.02 6.35
C PRO A 308 -22.14 17.85 5.55
N GLY A 309 -21.87 17.43 4.30
CA GLY A 309 -20.91 18.10 3.41
C GLY A 309 -19.45 17.76 3.70
N ILE A 310 -19.15 16.83 4.63
CA ILE A 310 -17.78 16.30 4.85
C ILE A 310 -17.79 14.81 4.54
N TYR A 311 -16.85 14.40 3.68
CA TYR A 311 -16.60 13.02 3.23
C TYR A 311 -15.18 12.61 3.60
N ALA A 312 -14.92 11.30 3.70
CA ALA A 312 -13.56 10.79 3.83
C ALA A 312 -13.38 9.53 2.98
N ILE A 313 -12.20 9.42 2.32
CA ILE A 313 -11.88 8.36 1.35
C ILE A 313 -10.43 7.91 1.48
N GLY A 314 -10.13 6.71 1.04
CA GLY A 314 -8.81 6.11 1.09
C GLY A 314 -8.40 5.64 2.49
N ASP A 315 -7.09 5.61 2.75
CA ASP A 315 -6.54 5.03 3.97
C ASP A 315 -6.99 5.75 5.26
N VAL A 316 -7.37 7.02 5.16
CA VAL A 316 -7.87 7.82 6.31
C VAL A 316 -9.25 7.36 6.78
N ALA A 317 -10.02 6.69 5.91
CA ALA A 317 -11.39 6.25 6.17
C ALA A 317 -11.47 4.78 6.65
N GLY A 318 -10.37 4.02 6.61
CA GLY A 318 -10.35 2.64 7.10
C GLY A 318 -9.64 1.64 6.20
N GLU A 319 -9.61 0.41 6.67
CA GLU A 319 -9.09 -0.74 5.95
C GLU A 319 -10.09 -1.28 4.90
N PRO A 320 -9.59 -2.02 3.89
CA PRO A 320 -8.19 -2.25 3.57
C PRO A 320 -7.53 -0.99 2.99
N MET A 321 -6.24 -0.72 3.38
CA MET A 321 -5.48 0.43 2.89
C MET A 321 -4.89 0.14 1.50
N LEU A 322 -5.76 0.16 0.48
CA LEU A 322 -5.45 -0.18 -0.90
C LEU A 322 -5.78 0.98 -1.84
N ALA A 323 -4.87 1.28 -2.75
CA ALA A 323 -4.99 2.41 -3.67
C ALA A 323 -6.28 2.33 -4.52
N HIS A 324 -6.63 1.16 -5.03
CA HIS A 324 -7.82 0.94 -5.85
C HIS A 324 -9.12 1.03 -5.02
N LYS A 325 -9.13 0.61 -3.74
CA LYS A 325 -10.24 0.86 -2.83
C LYS A 325 -10.49 2.38 -2.70
N GLY A 326 -9.43 3.14 -2.37
CA GLY A 326 -9.53 4.59 -2.25
C GLY A 326 -9.94 5.27 -3.55
N SER A 327 -9.45 4.82 -4.71
CA SER A 327 -9.88 5.35 -6.02
C SER A 327 -11.37 5.13 -6.27
N HIS A 328 -11.90 3.94 -5.91
CA HIS A 328 -13.32 3.65 -6.06
C HIS A 328 -14.18 4.46 -5.09
N GLU A 329 -13.77 4.58 -3.83
CA GLU A 329 -14.38 5.48 -2.85
C GLU A 329 -14.43 6.92 -3.37
N GLY A 330 -13.34 7.38 -4.02
CA GLY A 330 -13.27 8.70 -4.63
C GLY A 330 -14.30 8.92 -5.72
N ILE A 331 -14.56 7.91 -6.56
CA ILE A 331 -15.62 7.96 -7.58
C ILE A 331 -17.00 8.01 -6.91
N VAL A 332 -17.27 7.11 -5.95
CA VAL A 332 -18.56 7.03 -5.24
C VAL A 332 -18.87 8.35 -4.53
N ALA A 333 -17.89 8.94 -3.81
CA ALA A 333 -18.05 10.21 -3.14
C ALA A 333 -18.34 11.36 -4.12
N ALA A 334 -17.59 11.46 -5.23
CA ALA A 334 -17.79 12.48 -6.25
C ALA A 334 -19.19 12.37 -6.90
N GLU A 335 -19.63 11.17 -7.23
CA GLU A 335 -20.95 10.90 -7.81
C GLU A 335 -22.08 11.15 -6.82
N LYS A 336 -21.88 10.85 -5.54
CA LYS A 336 -22.83 11.17 -4.45
C LYS A 336 -23.00 12.67 -4.31
N ILE A 337 -21.91 13.41 -4.30
CA ILE A 337 -21.91 14.88 -4.23
C ILE A 337 -22.63 15.50 -5.45
N ALA A 338 -22.40 14.93 -6.63
CA ALA A 338 -23.05 15.38 -7.87
C ALA A 338 -24.53 14.95 -7.99
N GLY A 339 -25.02 14.08 -7.10
CA GLY A 339 -26.40 13.57 -7.14
C GLY A 339 -26.68 12.53 -8.24
N VAL A 340 -25.62 11.86 -8.75
CA VAL A 340 -25.70 10.85 -9.83
C VAL A 340 -25.25 9.45 -9.41
N ALA A 341 -24.94 9.26 -8.14
CA ALA A 341 -24.48 7.96 -7.62
C ALA A 341 -25.61 6.91 -7.71
N GLU A 342 -25.31 5.75 -8.32
CA GLU A 342 -26.26 4.64 -8.49
C GLU A 342 -26.06 3.55 -7.41
N HIS A 343 -24.81 3.29 -7.01
CA HIS A 343 -24.46 2.22 -6.10
C HIS A 343 -23.49 2.70 -5.01
N PRO A 344 -23.69 2.26 -3.75
CA PRO A 344 -22.77 2.54 -2.67
C PRO A 344 -21.46 1.72 -2.83
N MET A 345 -20.47 2.02 -2.00
CA MET A 345 -19.23 1.27 -1.93
C MET A 345 -19.50 -0.18 -1.47
N ARG A 346 -18.88 -1.13 -2.15
CA ARG A 346 -18.92 -2.55 -1.77
C ARG A 346 -17.52 -3.00 -1.38
N TYR A 347 -17.34 -3.28 -0.09
CA TYR A 347 -16.04 -3.65 0.48
C TYR A 347 -15.73 -5.15 0.38
N ASP A 348 -16.73 -5.99 0.16
CA ASP A 348 -16.64 -7.45 0.00
C ASP A 348 -15.94 -7.89 -1.29
N ASN A 349 -15.86 -7.01 -2.29
CA ASN A 349 -15.31 -7.29 -3.61
C ASN A 349 -13.99 -6.55 -3.90
N ILE A 350 -13.23 -6.19 -2.87
CA ILE A 350 -11.95 -5.51 -3.04
C ILE A 350 -10.82 -6.54 -3.11
N PRO A 351 -10.12 -6.71 -4.26
CA PRO A 351 -9.02 -7.63 -4.33
C PRO A 351 -7.80 -7.13 -3.56
N SER A 352 -7.10 -8.05 -2.89
CA SER A 352 -5.78 -7.81 -2.32
C SER A 352 -4.71 -8.50 -3.16
N VAL A 353 -3.59 -7.81 -3.43
CA VAL A 353 -2.53 -8.31 -4.31
C VAL A 353 -1.16 -8.03 -3.71
N GLY A 354 -0.30 -9.05 -3.70
CA GLY A 354 1.14 -8.95 -3.47
C GLY A 354 1.88 -9.32 -4.76
N TYR A 355 2.72 -8.42 -5.22
CA TYR A 355 3.45 -8.55 -6.50
C TYR A 355 4.85 -9.17 -6.32
N CYS A 356 5.10 -9.83 -5.18
CA CYS A 356 6.29 -10.66 -4.98
C CYS A 356 6.23 -11.92 -5.87
N HIS A 357 7.33 -12.66 -5.97
CA HIS A 357 7.38 -13.91 -6.72
C HIS A 357 7.43 -15.12 -5.80
N PRO A 358 6.40 -16.03 -5.91
CA PRO A 358 5.20 -15.95 -6.76
C PRO A 358 4.23 -14.84 -6.30
N GLU A 359 3.46 -14.30 -7.25
CA GLU A 359 2.41 -13.32 -6.97
C GLU A 359 1.29 -13.94 -6.14
N VAL A 360 0.69 -13.12 -5.28
CA VAL A 360 -0.46 -13.50 -4.44
C VAL A 360 -1.62 -12.58 -4.75
N ALA A 361 -2.80 -13.15 -5.02
CA ALA A 361 -4.02 -12.37 -5.19
C ALA A 361 -5.20 -13.06 -4.49
N THR A 362 -6.02 -12.29 -3.79
CA THR A 362 -7.21 -12.76 -3.10
C THR A 362 -8.37 -11.79 -3.30
N ILE A 363 -9.59 -12.31 -3.35
CA ILE A 363 -10.82 -11.53 -3.38
C ILE A 363 -11.94 -12.35 -2.72
N GLY A 364 -12.83 -11.70 -1.99
CA GLY A 364 -13.92 -12.36 -1.25
C GLY A 364 -13.41 -13.09 -0.01
N MET A 365 -14.14 -14.10 0.42
CA MET A 365 -13.89 -14.83 1.67
C MET A 365 -12.83 -15.92 1.49
N THR A 366 -12.04 -16.13 2.52
CA THR A 366 -11.23 -17.34 2.68
C THR A 366 -12.15 -18.53 3.02
N GLU A 367 -11.62 -19.76 2.92
CA GLU A 367 -12.36 -20.97 3.33
C GLU A 367 -12.81 -20.91 4.79
N GLU A 368 -11.97 -20.38 5.67
CA GLU A 368 -12.26 -20.23 7.10
C GLU A 368 -13.36 -19.19 7.35
N GLU A 369 -13.25 -18.01 6.75
CA GLU A 369 -14.26 -16.94 6.86
C GLU A 369 -15.63 -17.38 6.31
N ALA A 370 -15.65 -18.12 5.20
CA ALA A 370 -16.88 -18.63 4.63
C ALA A 370 -17.54 -19.67 5.56
N ALA A 371 -16.74 -20.56 6.18
CA ALA A 371 -17.25 -21.52 7.16
C ALA A 371 -17.77 -20.82 8.43
N GLU A 372 -17.07 -19.82 8.94
CA GLU A 372 -17.50 -19.00 10.09
C GLU A 372 -18.78 -18.22 9.79
N ALA A 373 -18.95 -17.75 8.56
CA ALA A 373 -20.17 -17.09 8.09
C ALA A 373 -21.36 -18.07 7.93
N GLY A 374 -21.14 -19.38 8.12
CA GLY A 374 -22.18 -20.40 8.13
C GLY A 374 -22.50 -21.00 6.75
N TYR A 375 -21.64 -20.78 5.76
CA TYR A 375 -21.77 -21.43 4.45
C TYR A 375 -21.37 -22.90 4.52
N GLU A 376 -22.02 -23.74 3.72
CA GLU A 376 -21.53 -25.09 3.43
C GLU A 376 -20.48 -24.96 2.31
N VAL A 377 -19.19 -25.03 2.71
CA VAL A 377 -18.08 -24.66 1.82
C VAL A 377 -17.73 -25.80 0.86
N LYS A 378 -17.59 -25.45 -0.42
CA LYS A 378 -17.02 -26.29 -1.47
C LYS A 378 -15.78 -25.63 -2.04
N VAL A 379 -14.64 -26.33 -2.04
CA VAL A 379 -13.37 -25.82 -2.52
C VAL A 379 -12.97 -26.49 -3.82
N GLY A 380 -12.64 -25.67 -4.82
CA GLY A 380 -11.96 -26.09 -6.05
C GLY A 380 -10.53 -25.61 -6.04
N LYS A 381 -9.55 -26.48 -6.37
CA LYS A 381 -8.14 -26.13 -6.42
C LYS A 381 -7.49 -26.64 -7.70
N TYR A 382 -6.76 -25.75 -8.39
CA TYR A 382 -6.03 -26.08 -9.60
C TYR A 382 -4.54 -25.73 -9.45
N PRO A 383 -3.62 -26.71 -9.45
CA PRO A 383 -2.20 -26.46 -9.31
C PRO A 383 -1.60 -25.85 -10.60
N LEU A 384 -0.78 -24.82 -10.48
CA LEU A 384 -0.12 -24.17 -11.62
C LEU A 384 0.91 -25.08 -12.31
N THR A 385 1.40 -26.12 -11.65
CA THR A 385 2.24 -27.17 -12.25
C THR A 385 1.57 -27.91 -13.40
N ALA A 386 0.22 -27.87 -13.50
CA ALA A 386 -0.55 -28.44 -14.58
C ALA A 386 -0.97 -27.41 -15.65
N HIS A 387 -0.60 -26.13 -15.48
CA HIS A 387 -1.06 -25.04 -16.34
C HIS A 387 -0.04 -24.72 -17.43
N GLY A 388 -0.40 -24.90 -18.71
CA GLY A 388 0.52 -24.75 -19.84
C GLY A 388 1.23 -23.40 -19.90
N ARG A 389 0.53 -22.27 -19.69
CA ARG A 389 1.16 -20.94 -19.70
C ARG A 389 2.12 -20.75 -18.54
N ALA A 390 1.78 -21.24 -17.34
CA ALA A 390 2.65 -21.17 -16.18
C ALA A 390 3.96 -21.95 -16.41
N LEU A 391 3.84 -23.16 -16.96
CA LEU A 391 5.01 -23.97 -17.36
C LEU A 391 5.89 -23.27 -18.40
N THR A 392 5.30 -22.69 -19.46
CA THR A 392 6.08 -21.98 -20.49
C THR A 392 6.76 -20.71 -19.99
N ALA A 393 6.27 -20.13 -18.91
CA ALA A 393 6.88 -18.95 -18.27
C ALA A 393 7.83 -19.29 -17.13
N ALA A 394 7.99 -20.58 -16.78
CA ALA A 394 8.68 -21.05 -15.57
C ALA A 394 8.09 -20.46 -14.25
N HIS A 395 6.83 -20.02 -14.27
CA HIS A 395 6.08 -19.48 -13.13
C HIS A 395 5.00 -20.47 -12.69
N ASN A 396 5.39 -21.71 -12.44
CA ASN A 396 4.46 -22.81 -12.17
C ASN A 396 4.36 -23.18 -10.68
N GLU A 397 4.91 -22.38 -9.79
CA GLU A 397 4.69 -22.50 -8.34
C GLU A 397 3.32 -21.94 -7.97
N GLY A 398 2.60 -22.66 -7.08
CA GLY A 398 1.33 -22.20 -6.55
C GLY A 398 0.10 -22.85 -7.17
N PHE A 399 -1.04 -22.19 -6.99
CA PHE A 399 -2.35 -22.72 -7.35
C PHE A 399 -3.38 -21.59 -7.53
N VAL A 400 -4.49 -21.92 -8.16
CA VAL A 400 -5.75 -21.17 -8.09
C VAL A 400 -6.71 -21.91 -7.18
N LYS A 401 -7.27 -21.22 -6.17
CA LYS A 401 -8.27 -21.76 -5.23
C LYS A 401 -9.56 -20.96 -5.37
N ILE A 402 -10.69 -21.66 -5.47
CA ILE A 402 -12.02 -21.07 -5.52
C ILE A 402 -12.81 -21.64 -4.33
N VAL A 403 -13.37 -20.75 -3.52
CA VAL A 403 -14.26 -21.04 -2.41
C VAL A 403 -15.68 -20.75 -2.86
N ALA A 404 -16.58 -21.70 -2.72
CA ALA A 404 -17.96 -21.55 -3.17
C ALA A 404 -18.94 -22.13 -2.14
N ASP A 405 -20.16 -21.61 -2.14
CA ASP A 405 -21.29 -22.23 -1.44
C ASP A 405 -21.67 -23.57 -2.11
N ALA A 406 -21.64 -24.64 -1.35
CA ALA A 406 -21.98 -25.98 -1.86
C ALA A 406 -23.46 -26.09 -2.29
N LYS A 407 -24.34 -25.26 -1.70
CA LYS A 407 -25.77 -25.31 -1.93
C LYS A 407 -26.18 -24.67 -3.24
N TYR A 408 -25.64 -23.52 -3.57
CA TYR A 408 -26.02 -22.73 -4.77
C TYR A 408 -24.91 -22.65 -5.81
N GLY A 409 -23.68 -23.01 -5.47
CA GLY A 409 -22.53 -22.91 -6.34
C GLY A 409 -22.04 -21.46 -6.56
N GLU A 410 -22.48 -20.55 -5.70
CA GLU A 410 -22.02 -19.15 -5.72
C GLU A 410 -20.55 -19.09 -5.29
N VAL A 411 -19.75 -18.29 -5.97
CA VAL A 411 -18.36 -18.01 -5.58
C VAL A 411 -18.36 -16.98 -4.48
N LEU A 412 -17.73 -17.33 -3.36
CA LEU A 412 -17.68 -16.52 -2.14
C LEU A 412 -16.36 -15.75 -2.04
#